data_ddfc923bccd264aea5d65222d29f2f0b
#
_entry.id   ddfc923bccd264aea5d65222d29f2f0b
#
_cell.length_a   1.000
_cell.length_b   1.000
_cell.length_c   1.000
_cell.angle_alpha   90.00
_cell.angle_beta   90.00
_cell.angle_gamma   90.00
#
_symmetry.space_group_name_H-M   'P 1'
#
loop_
_entity.id
_entity.type
_entity.pdbx_description
1 polymer ?
#
loop_
_entity_poly.entity_id
_entity_poly.type
_entity_poly.pdbx_seq_one_letter_code
_entity_poly.pdbx_strand_id
1 'polypeptide(L)'
;MASYDLLLHQLEKLVASPDNYYRPAQADALGSASHLITLTRHYNGHIRQRAVLCLGFMDEVSALPALIERVNDWAEPVRRAAKQSVRLLLTPNNTASFVANLPAIFWLLQCQREDHQPLVDEIVSFLSEEAHAPSLFAGLCSEDKTVARLSLDILAERECFPLKQIFGQAMLHHDPLVRANAVRYLLSADKDVDHDVLTILLKDSFAPIKQVALQYVIDNAFPVSESQLIALLFDKNALVRQRASALLRERNDDPVAHYLAALDRASTVTVRKTTLWGLDEHRYDGIVALAERNLDERYPSLYYSALRILILRTGDDARERLLDSLRNPSIAITKVARKLFYQQKIYLSLSELQCCLDSASSREHVEVYYFLAHKLNKWDWLVFLLDNAKSENTALTQAGVAYWVQRFNRSGMLPNTRQQARLRTLLDENPHVISRDSPYIALFLYS
;
A
#
# COMPACT_ATOMS: atom_id res chain seq x y z
N MET A 1 -36.80 5.43 20.66
CA MET A 1 -36.42 6.36 21.75
C MET A 1 -36.97 5.92 23.10
N ALA A 2 -38.28 5.71 23.28
CA ALA A 2 -38.84 5.32 24.60
C ALA A 2 -38.21 4.05 25.24
N SER A 3 -37.80 3.07 24.45
CA SER A 3 -37.14 1.83 24.91
C SER A 3 -35.71 2.08 25.44
N TYR A 4 -34.97 3.00 24.84
CA TYR A 4 -33.61 3.34 25.28
C TYR A 4 -33.61 4.12 26.59
N ASP A 5 -34.49 5.12 26.73
CA ASP A 5 -34.60 5.91 27.95
C ASP A 5 -35.04 5.06 29.15
N LEU A 6 -35.95 4.10 28.90
CA LEU A 6 -36.39 3.15 29.94
C LEU A 6 -35.23 2.25 30.39
N LEU A 7 -34.43 1.75 29.44
CA LEU A 7 -33.27 0.91 29.74
C LEU A 7 -32.21 1.70 30.51
N LEU A 8 -31.93 2.93 30.10
CA LEU A 8 -31.00 3.82 30.79
C LEU A 8 -31.42 4.05 32.25
N HIS A 9 -32.73 4.35 32.47
CA HIS A 9 -33.27 4.54 33.83
C HIS A 9 -33.22 3.27 34.67
N GLN A 10 -33.47 2.09 34.10
CA GLN A 10 -33.31 0.80 34.81
C GLN A 10 -31.84 0.54 35.19
N LEU A 11 -30.87 0.84 34.30
CA LEU A 11 -29.46 0.73 34.58
C LEU A 11 -28.99 1.73 35.65
N GLU A 12 -29.49 2.95 35.65
CA GLU A 12 -29.22 3.95 36.68
C GLU A 12 -29.73 3.50 38.06
N LYS A 13 -30.92 2.90 38.10
CA LYS A 13 -31.45 2.31 39.35
C LYS A 13 -30.60 1.14 39.86
N LEU A 14 -30.10 0.27 38.96
CA LEU A 14 -29.21 -0.84 39.32
C LEU A 14 -27.86 -0.34 39.83
N VAL A 15 -27.34 0.75 39.29
CA VAL A 15 -26.10 1.40 39.73
C VAL A 15 -26.26 2.00 41.11
N ALA A 16 -27.43 2.56 41.43
CA ALA A 16 -27.70 3.19 42.72
C ALA A 16 -27.89 2.20 43.87
N SER A 17 -28.03 0.88 43.60
CA SER A 17 -28.24 -0.16 44.64
C SER A 17 -27.02 -1.07 44.78
N PRO A 18 -26.18 -0.91 45.82
CA PRO A 18 -24.93 -1.69 46.04
C PRO A 18 -25.15 -3.20 46.13
N ASP A 19 -26.29 -3.65 46.67
CA ASP A 19 -26.58 -5.06 46.93
C ASP A 19 -26.98 -5.88 45.67
N ASN A 20 -27.22 -5.23 44.53
CA ASN A 20 -27.64 -5.89 43.30
C ASN A 20 -26.51 -6.10 42.27
N TYR A 21 -25.28 -6.08 42.73
CA TYR A 21 -24.10 -6.08 41.85
C TYR A 21 -23.95 -7.33 40.94
N TYR A 22 -24.59 -8.46 41.26
CA TYR A 22 -24.36 -9.76 40.61
C TYR A 22 -25.59 -10.67 40.50
N ARG A 23 -26.70 -10.23 39.93
CA ARG A 23 -27.81 -11.16 39.65
C ARG A 23 -28.04 -11.33 38.14
N PRO A 24 -27.65 -12.49 37.56
CA PRO A 24 -27.83 -12.76 36.11
C PRO A 24 -29.29 -12.69 35.65
N ALA A 25 -30.25 -13.10 36.48
CA ALA A 25 -31.68 -13.12 36.18
C ALA A 25 -32.31 -11.75 35.84
N GLN A 26 -31.59 -10.66 36.07
CA GLN A 26 -32.05 -9.31 35.73
C GLN A 26 -31.52 -8.81 34.36
N ALA A 27 -30.55 -9.49 33.75
CA ALA A 27 -30.00 -9.12 32.44
C ALA A 27 -31.07 -9.26 31.33
N ASP A 28 -31.87 -10.33 31.38
CA ASP A 28 -32.93 -10.58 30.39
C ASP A 28 -34.05 -9.51 30.44
N ALA A 29 -34.21 -8.84 31.59
CA ALA A 29 -35.18 -7.75 31.73
C ALA A 29 -34.68 -6.39 31.23
N LEU A 30 -33.40 -6.25 30.89
CA LEU A 30 -32.77 -4.96 30.57
C LEU A 30 -32.86 -4.57 29.09
N GLY A 31 -33.46 -5.39 28.20
CA GLY A 31 -33.68 -5.05 26.80
C GLY A 31 -32.72 -5.78 25.84
N SER A 32 -32.71 -5.38 24.58
CA SER A 32 -31.93 -6.04 23.56
C SER A 32 -30.44 -5.80 23.68
N ALA A 33 -29.64 -6.77 23.26
CA ALA A 33 -28.17 -6.66 23.21
C ALA A 33 -27.68 -5.41 22.45
N SER A 34 -28.37 -4.99 21.40
CA SER A 34 -28.03 -3.80 20.61
C SER A 34 -28.09 -2.50 21.44
N HIS A 35 -29.07 -2.38 22.36
CA HIS A 35 -29.13 -1.24 23.27
C HIS A 35 -27.99 -1.27 24.28
N LEU A 36 -27.70 -2.44 24.86
CA LEU A 36 -26.58 -2.59 25.78
C LEU A 36 -25.24 -2.30 25.12
N ILE A 37 -25.02 -2.74 23.87
CA ILE A 37 -23.83 -2.40 23.07
C ILE A 37 -23.69 -0.87 22.94
N THR A 38 -24.77 -0.15 22.69
CA THR A 38 -24.75 1.30 22.65
C THR A 38 -24.35 1.91 23.99
N LEU A 39 -24.87 1.38 25.09
CA LEU A 39 -24.55 1.82 26.47
C LEU A 39 -23.11 1.53 26.89
N THR A 40 -22.41 0.62 26.26
CA THR A 40 -20.96 0.44 26.49
C THR A 40 -20.15 1.69 26.15
N ARG A 41 -20.71 2.64 25.39
CA ARG A 41 -20.07 3.92 25.04
C ARG A 41 -20.61 5.12 25.82
N HIS A 42 -21.43 4.90 26.84
CA HIS A 42 -22.01 5.96 27.66
C HIS A 42 -20.92 6.75 28.40
N TYR A 43 -21.12 8.07 28.62
CA TYR A 43 -20.16 8.93 29.32
C TYR A 43 -19.93 8.51 30.76
N ASN A 44 -20.99 8.01 31.47
CA ASN A 44 -20.91 7.53 32.85
C ASN A 44 -20.30 6.12 32.86
N GLY A 45 -19.16 5.97 33.58
CA GLY A 45 -18.44 4.70 33.70
C GLY A 45 -19.24 3.60 34.42
N HIS A 46 -20.10 3.94 35.38
CA HIS A 46 -20.95 2.96 36.06
C HIS A 46 -21.95 2.33 35.09
N ILE A 47 -22.54 3.12 34.18
CA ILE A 47 -23.47 2.61 33.17
C ILE A 47 -22.70 1.72 32.19
N ARG A 48 -21.50 2.14 31.72
CA ARG A 48 -20.68 1.29 30.86
C ARG A 48 -20.35 -0.05 31.51
N GLN A 49 -19.93 -0.02 32.79
CA GLN A 49 -19.60 -1.23 33.53
C GLN A 49 -20.80 -2.20 33.61
N ARG A 50 -21.98 -1.69 33.89
CA ARG A 50 -23.19 -2.52 33.98
C ARG A 50 -23.60 -3.08 32.62
N ALA A 51 -23.57 -2.26 31.59
CA ALA A 51 -23.87 -2.73 30.21
C ALA A 51 -22.92 -3.87 29.78
N VAL A 52 -21.64 -3.72 30.10
CA VAL A 52 -20.60 -4.72 29.80
C VAL A 52 -20.86 -6.03 30.52
N LEU A 53 -21.18 -5.99 31.84
CA LEU A 53 -21.50 -7.19 32.62
C LEU A 53 -22.77 -7.89 32.11
N CYS A 54 -23.83 -7.12 31.83
CA CYS A 54 -25.07 -7.69 31.26
C CYS A 54 -24.81 -8.43 29.95
N LEU A 55 -24.03 -7.84 29.04
CA LEU A 55 -23.68 -8.48 27.76
C LEU A 55 -22.90 -9.79 27.92
N GLY A 56 -21.98 -9.85 28.94
CA GLY A 56 -21.26 -11.08 29.23
C GLY A 56 -22.17 -12.20 29.76
N PHE A 57 -23.18 -11.86 30.57
CA PHE A 57 -24.12 -12.85 31.10
C PHE A 57 -25.19 -13.29 30.10
N MET A 58 -25.51 -12.48 29.09
CA MET A 58 -26.44 -12.84 28.02
C MET A 58 -25.88 -13.85 27.03
N ASP A 59 -24.61 -14.20 27.09
CA ASP A 59 -23.89 -15.04 26.13
C ASP A 59 -24.07 -14.53 24.67
N GLU A 60 -24.13 -13.21 24.52
CA GLU A 60 -24.39 -12.57 23.22
C GLU A 60 -23.08 -12.25 22.51
N VAL A 61 -22.66 -13.16 21.66
CA VAL A 61 -21.37 -13.08 20.96
C VAL A 61 -21.25 -11.88 20.01
N SER A 62 -22.39 -11.32 19.54
CA SER A 62 -22.38 -10.10 18.72
C SER A 62 -21.85 -8.88 19.48
N ALA A 63 -21.82 -8.94 20.81
CA ALA A 63 -21.26 -7.90 21.66
C ALA A 63 -19.72 -7.95 21.77
N LEU A 64 -19.07 -9.04 21.32
CA LEU A 64 -17.63 -9.25 21.47
C LEU A 64 -16.77 -8.05 21.02
N PRO A 65 -16.99 -7.41 19.85
CA PRO A 65 -16.22 -6.23 19.45
C PRO A 65 -16.32 -5.08 20.47
N ALA A 66 -17.52 -4.82 21.00
CA ALA A 66 -17.74 -3.77 21.99
C ALA A 66 -17.09 -4.10 23.34
N LEU A 67 -17.11 -5.36 23.74
CA LEU A 67 -16.46 -5.82 24.97
C LEU A 67 -14.94 -5.71 24.86
N ILE A 68 -14.34 -6.11 23.73
CA ILE A 68 -12.88 -5.95 23.47
C ILE A 68 -12.49 -4.47 23.55
N GLU A 69 -13.28 -3.56 22.97
CA GLU A 69 -13.04 -2.11 23.05
C GLU A 69 -13.00 -1.64 24.52
N ARG A 70 -13.87 -2.17 25.37
CA ARG A 70 -13.94 -1.81 26.82
C ARG A 70 -12.87 -2.49 27.65
N VAL A 71 -12.19 -3.52 27.20
CA VAL A 71 -10.99 -4.06 27.86
C VAL A 71 -9.91 -2.98 28.04
N ASN A 72 -9.87 -1.99 27.14
CA ASN A 72 -8.97 -0.83 27.29
C ASN A 72 -9.72 0.47 27.67
N ASP A 73 -10.82 0.38 28.44
CA ASP A 73 -11.54 1.56 28.97
C ASP A 73 -10.63 2.40 29.88
N TRP A 74 -10.88 3.71 29.98
CA TRP A 74 -10.15 4.59 30.90
C TRP A 74 -10.46 4.32 32.38
N ALA A 75 -11.65 3.78 32.68
CA ALA A 75 -12.05 3.43 34.06
C ALA A 75 -11.70 1.95 34.36
N GLU A 76 -10.88 1.72 35.38
CA GLU A 76 -10.46 0.38 35.80
C GLU A 76 -11.63 -0.59 36.04
N PRO A 77 -12.72 -0.19 36.78
CA PRO A 77 -13.85 -1.09 37.01
C PRO A 77 -14.51 -1.57 35.69
N VAL A 78 -14.53 -0.73 34.63
CA VAL A 78 -15.07 -1.10 33.34
C VAL A 78 -14.12 -2.09 32.67
N ARG A 79 -12.81 -1.85 32.71
CA ARG A 79 -11.81 -2.80 32.16
C ARG A 79 -11.94 -4.18 32.77
N ARG A 80 -12.03 -4.24 34.12
CA ARG A 80 -12.18 -5.50 34.83
C ARG A 80 -13.46 -6.24 34.44
N ALA A 81 -14.59 -5.53 34.36
CA ALA A 81 -15.87 -6.08 33.92
C ALA A 81 -15.77 -6.60 32.48
N ALA A 82 -15.12 -5.85 31.55
CA ALA A 82 -14.95 -6.26 30.19
C ALA A 82 -14.10 -7.53 30.02
N LYS A 83 -12.98 -7.63 30.77
CA LYS A 83 -12.17 -8.85 30.80
C LYS A 83 -12.96 -10.06 31.28
N GLN A 84 -13.78 -9.89 32.34
CA GLN A 84 -14.66 -10.95 32.85
C GLN A 84 -15.68 -11.36 31.76
N SER A 85 -16.34 -10.41 31.11
CA SER A 85 -17.35 -10.67 30.10
C SER A 85 -16.77 -11.34 28.84
N VAL A 86 -15.57 -10.93 28.41
CA VAL A 86 -14.85 -11.61 27.33
C VAL A 86 -14.55 -13.06 27.69
N ARG A 87 -14.14 -13.35 28.97
CA ARG A 87 -13.90 -14.72 29.42
C ARG A 87 -15.16 -15.56 29.44
N LEU A 88 -16.31 -14.99 29.85
CA LEU A 88 -17.59 -15.68 29.82
C LEU A 88 -17.99 -16.11 28.42
N LEU A 89 -17.68 -15.28 27.40
CA LEU A 89 -17.93 -15.58 25.99
C LEU A 89 -16.89 -16.54 25.36
N LEU A 90 -15.77 -16.80 26.04
CA LEU A 90 -14.71 -17.67 25.53
C LEU A 90 -15.13 -19.15 25.69
N THR A 91 -16.02 -19.58 24.82
CA THR A 91 -16.62 -20.92 24.81
C THR A 91 -16.41 -21.62 23.47
N PRO A 92 -16.49 -22.96 23.39
CA PRO A 92 -16.33 -23.69 22.12
C PRO A 92 -17.25 -23.22 21.02
N ASN A 93 -18.48 -22.79 21.33
CA ASN A 93 -19.46 -22.32 20.34
C ASN A 93 -19.09 -20.96 19.75
N ASN A 94 -18.27 -20.17 20.40
CA ASN A 94 -17.92 -18.80 20.02
C ASN A 94 -16.56 -18.66 19.34
N THR A 95 -15.83 -19.77 19.14
CA THR A 95 -14.47 -19.79 18.58
C THR A 95 -14.36 -19.03 17.26
N ALA A 96 -15.30 -19.23 16.34
CA ALA A 96 -15.32 -18.54 15.05
C ALA A 96 -15.43 -17.01 15.19
N SER A 97 -16.21 -16.55 16.18
CA SER A 97 -16.37 -15.12 16.46
C SER A 97 -15.08 -14.53 17.05
N PHE A 98 -14.39 -15.26 17.93
CA PHE A 98 -13.09 -14.84 18.44
C PHE A 98 -12.05 -14.77 17.32
N VAL A 99 -12.00 -15.74 16.43
CA VAL A 99 -11.12 -15.72 15.24
C VAL A 99 -11.42 -14.51 14.35
N ALA A 100 -12.69 -14.22 14.08
CA ALA A 100 -13.06 -13.03 13.31
C ALA A 100 -12.65 -11.72 13.97
N ASN A 101 -12.50 -11.70 15.30
CA ASN A 101 -12.11 -10.53 16.07
C ASN A 101 -10.61 -10.52 16.46
N LEU A 102 -9.78 -11.42 15.94
CA LEU A 102 -8.32 -11.42 16.19
C LEU A 102 -7.67 -10.04 15.97
N PRO A 103 -8.01 -9.26 14.92
CA PRO A 103 -7.43 -7.94 14.76
C PRO A 103 -7.69 -7.00 15.95
N ALA A 104 -8.88 -7.03 16.52
CA ALA A 104 -9.24 -6.22 17.68
C ALA A 104 -8.60 -6.77 18.97
N ILE A 105 -8.45 -8.08 19.10
CA ILE A 105 -7.78 -8.73 20.24
C ILE A 105 -6.30 -8.36 20.26
N PHE A 106 -5.60 -8.50 19.12
CA PHE A 106 -4.18 -8.14 19.02
C PHE A 106 -3.92 -6.63 19.08
N TRP A 107 -4.90 -5.80 18.72
CA TRP A 107 -4.82 -4.35 18.93
C TRP A 107 -4.65 -4.01 20.44
N LEU A 108 -5.20 -4.81 21.36
CA LEU A 108 -5.02 -4.60 22.80
C LEU A 108 -3.54 -4.57 23.21
N LEU A 109 -2.66 -5.30 22.53
CA LEU A 109 -1.22 -5.30 22.80
C LEU A 109 -0.54 -3.95 22.50
N GLN A 110 -1.17 -3.10 21.72
CA GLN A 110 -0.69 -1.74 21.41
C GLN A 110 -1.22 -0.70 22.39
N CYS A 111 -2.14 -1.11 23.28
CA CYS A 111 -2.78 -0.25 24.26
C CYS A 111 -1.90 -0.11 25.51
N GLN A 112 -1.84 1.12 26.08
CA GLN A 112 -0.90 1.46 27.16
C GLN A 112 -1.56 1.67 28.53
N ARG A 113 -2.90 1.48 28.66
CA ARG A 113 -3.59 1.74 29.94
C ARG A 113 -3.40 0.64 30.97
N GLU A 114 -3.14 -0.57 30.48
CA GLU A 114 -2.89 -1.75 31.27
C GLU A 114 -2.16 -2.79 30.43
N ASP A 115 -1.48 -3.74 31.05
CA ASP A 115 -0.96 -4.91 30.33
C ASP A 115 -2.10 -5.86 29.96
N HIS A 116 -2.33 -6.01 28.67
CA HIS A 116 -3.35 -6.87 28.12
C HIS A 116 -2.81 -8.23 27.63
N GLN A 117 -1.48 -8.42 27.66
CA GLN A 117 -0.83 -9.67 27.21
C GLN A 117 -1.46 -10.92 27.84
N PRO A 118 -1.72 -10.97 29.18
CA PRO A 118 -2.30 -12.18 29.79
C PRO A 118 -3.67 -12.59 29.24
N LEU A 119 -4.52 -11.61 28.89
CA LEU A 119 -5.83 -11.90 28.29
C LEU A 119 -5.70 -12.37 26.85
N VAL A 120 -4.79 -11.76 26.07
CA VAL A 120 -4.54 -12.16 24.67
C VAL A 120 -3.97 -13.58 24.66
N ASP A 121 -3.00 -13.89 25.53
CA ASP A 121 -2.41 -15.22 25.62
C ASP A 121 -3.44 -16.28 26.04
N GLU A 122 -4.35 -15.96 26.94
CA GLU A 122 -5.46 -16.83 27.37
C GLU A 122 -6.36 -17.15 26.16
N ILE A 123 -6.76 -16.14 25.37
CA ILE A 123 -7.59 -16.31 24.17
C ILE A 123 -6.85 -17.14 23.11
N VAL A 124 -5.59 -16.81 22.82
CA VAL A 124 -4.77 -17.53 21.85
C VAL A 124 -4.58 -18.97 22.27
N SER A 125 -4.30 -19.24 23.54
CA SER A 125 -4.14 -20.60 24.06
C SER A 125 -5.42 -21.41 23.93
N PHE A 126 -6.57 -20.84 24.26
CA PHE A 126 -7.87 -21.46 24.08
C PHE A 126 -8.15 -21.81 22.60
N LEU A 127 -7.92 -20.85 21.69
CA LEU A 127 -8.13 -21.08 20.25
C LEU A 127 -7.15 -22.10 19.67
N SER A 128 -6.00 -22.31 20.28
CA SER A 128 -4.96 -23.26 19.85
C SER A 128 -5.16 -24.68 20.32
N GLU A 129 -6.12 -24.93 21.22
CA GLU A 129 -6.46 -26.29 21.63
C GLU A 129 -6.95 -27.14 20.44
N GLU A 130 -6.63 -28.42 20.43
CA GLU A 130 -6.96 -29.34 19.34
C GLU A 130 -8.44 -29.29 18.92
N ALA A 131 -9.34 -29.14 19.91
CA ALA A 131 -10.79 -29.05 19.67
C ALA A 131 -11.20 -27.74 18.99
N HIS A 132 -10.44 -26.65 19.16
CA HIS A 132 -10.79 -25.30 18.71
C HIS A 132 -9.96 -24.81 17.50
N ALA A 133 -8.78 -25.39 17.30
CA ALA A 133 -7.87 -25.04 16.20
C ALA A 133 -8.48 -25.12 14.79
N PRO A 134 -9.50 -25.96 14.51
CA PRO A 134 -10.21 -25.90 13.21
C PRO A 134 -10.82 -24.52 12.91
N SER A 135 -11.22 -23.73 13.92
CA SER A 135 -11.70 -22.36 13.71
C SER A 135 -10.60 -21.41 13.27
N LEU A 136 -9.36 -21.55 13.79
CA LEU A 136 -8.19 -20.84 13.31
C LEU A 136 -7.85 -21.24 11.86
N PHE A 137 -7.95 -22.50 11.53
CA PHE A 137 -7.72 -22.99 10.17
C PHE A 137 -8.74 -22.43 9.19
N ALA A 138 -10.01 -22.30 9.60
CA ALA A 138 -11.02 -21.56 8.83
C ALA A 138 -10.69 -20.06 8.73
N GLY A 139 -10.16 -19.46 9.79
CA GLY A 139 -9.67 -18.08 9.79
C GLY A 139 -8.54 -17.80 8.80
N LEU A 140 -7.67 -18.79 8.57
CA LEU A 140 -6.64 -18.71 7.53
C LEU A 140 -7.25 -18.56 6.12
N CYS A 141 -8.46 -19.04 5.91
CA CYS A 141 -9.18 -18.91 4.64
C CYS A 141 -10.02 -17.63 4.53
N SER A 142 -9.99 -16.75 5.53
CA SER A 142 -10.79 -15.54 5.60
C SER A 142 -10.44 -14.56 4.48
N GLU A 143 -11.46 -13.90 3.90
CA GLU A 143 -11.26 -12.79 2.98
C GLU A 143 -10.61 -11.56 3.67
N ASP A 144 -10.82 -11.40 4.99
CA ASP A 144 -10.09 -10.41 5.78
C ASP A 144 -8.64 -10.86 5.94
N LYS A 145 -7.76 -10.19 5.19
CA LYS A 145 -6.32 -10.46 5.18
C LYS A 145 -5.67 -10.36 6.56
N THR A 146 -6.21 -9.56 7.48
CA THR A 146 -5.64 -9.39 8.82
C THR A 146 -5.99 -10.59 9.68
N VAL A 147 -7.23 -11.07 9.61
CA VAL A 147 -7.66 -12.32 10.25
C VAL A 147 -6.83 -13.49 9.71
N ALA A 148 -6.69 -13.60 8.39
CA ALA A 148 -5.94 -14.69 7.77
C ALA A 148 -4.46 -14.70 8.20
N ARG A 149 -3.80 -13.53 8.26
CA ARG A 149 -2.39 -13.41 8.71
C ARG A 149 -2.24 -13.81 10.16
N LEU A 150 -3.08 -13.28 11.05
CA LEU A 150 -3.03 -13.61 12.48
C LEU A 150 -3.34 -15.10 12.74
N SER A 151 -4.32 -15.65 12.03
CA SER A 151 -4.62 -17.10 12.12
C SER A 151 -3.43 -17.94 11.66
N LEU A 152 -2.76 -17.56 10.56
CA LEU A 152 -1.55 -18.23 10.09
C LEU A 152 -0.44 -18.20 11.16
N ASP A 153 -0.19 -17.01 11.72
CA ASP A 153 0.88 -16.82 12.71
C ASP A 153 0.61 -17.70 13.95
N ILE A 154 -0.63 -17.70 14.48
CA ILE A 154 -1.01 -18.55 15.61
C ILE A 154 -0.88 -20.04 15.27
N LEU A 155 -1.40 -20.48 14.11
CA LEU A 155 -1.35 -21.87 13.69
C LEU A 155 0.09 -22.40 13.57
N ALA A 156 0.99 -21.58 13.02
CA ALA A 156 2.38 -21.92 12.82
C ALA A 156 3.19 -21.89 14.13
N GLU A 157 3.01 -20.86 14.96
CA GLU A 157 3.75 -20.69 16.22
C GLU A 157 3.32 -21.66 17.31
N ARG A 158 2.04 -22.05 17.34
CA ARG A 158 1.48 -23.02 18.29
C ARG A 158 1.49 -24.45 17.76
N GLU A 159 1.97 -24.69 16.53
CA GLU A 159 2.04 -26.02 15.90
C GLU A 159 0.70 -26.77 15.92
N CYS A 160 -0.44 -26.03 15.74
CA CYS A 160 -1.79 -26.61 15.84
C CYS A 160 -2.06 -27.67 14.79
N PHE A 161 -1.39 -27.62 13.64
CA PHE A 161 -1.44 -28.60 12.54
C PHE A 161 -0.05 -28.81 11.96
N PRO A 162 0.17 -29.92 11.20
CA PRO A 162 1.41 -30.10 10.46
C PRO A 162 1.70 -28.91 9.55
N LEU A 163 2.91 -28.35 9.62
CA LEU A 163 3.28 -27.12 8.91
C LEU A 163 3.05 -27.22 7.39
N LYS A 164 3.26 -28.42 6.81
CA LYS A 164 2.97 -28.70 5.38
C LYS A 164 1.49 -28.53 5.03
N GLN A 165 0.58 -28.86 5.95
CA GLN A 165 -0.86 -28.66 5.77
C GLN A 165 -1.22 -27.15 5.85
N ILE A 166 -0.68 -26.43 6.84
CA ILE A 166 -0.85 -24.97 7.00
C ILE A 166 -0.32 -24.27 5.74
N PHE A 167 0.88 -24.61 5.30
CA PHE A 167 1.50 -24.08 4.09
C PHE A 167 0.65 -24.32 2.84
N GLY A 168 0.19 -25.56 2.63
CA GLY A 168 -0.64 -25.91 1.47
C GLY A 168 -1.90 -25.05 1.38
N GLN A 169 -2.58 -24.82 2.49
CA GLN A 169 -3.76 -23.95 2.55
C GLN A 169 -3.41 -22.46 2.37
N ALA A 170 -2.36 -21.99 3.01
CA ALA A 170 -1.92 -20.59 2.92
C ALA A 170 -1.51 -20.22 1.49
N MET A 171 -0.90 -21.12 0.73
CA MET A 171 -0.50 -20.85 -0.67
C MET A 171 -1.67 -20.63 -1.62
N LEU A 172 -2.88 -21.04 -1.25
CA LEU A 172 -4.10 -20.76 -2.00
C LEU A 172 -4.67 -19.36 -1.73
N HIS A 173 -4.17 -18.68 -0.70
CA HIS A 173 -4.73 -17.41 -0.28
C HIS A 173 -4.40 -16.27 -1.27
N HIS A 174 -5.38 -15.38 -1.54
CA HIS A 174 -5.22 -14.25 -2.47
C HIS A 174 -4.23 -13.20 -1.97
N ASP A 175 -4.12 -13.01 -0.63
CA ASP A 175 -3.17 -12.04 -0.04
C ASP A 175 -1.73 -12.56 -0.14
N PRO A 176 -0.84 -11.83 -0.82
CA PRO A 176 0.54 -12.28 -1.00
C PRO A 176 1.36 -12.32 0.29
N LEU A 177 0.96 -11.59 1.35
CA LEU A 177 1.67 -11.61 2.62
C LEU A 177 1.31 -12.86 3.43
N VAL A 178 0.08 -13.39 3.33
CA VAL A 178 -0.26 -14.71 3.90
C VAL A 178 0.64 -15.77 3.29
N ARG A 179 0.75 -15.81 1.94
CA ARG A 179 1.64 -16.76 1.26
C ARG A 179 3.10 -16.58 1.65
N ALA A 180 3.58 -15.34 1.71
CA ALA A 180 4.98 -15.05 2.06
C ALA A 180 5.32 -15.45 3.51
N ASN A 181 4.42 -15.23 4.47
CA ASN A 181 4.60 -15.66 5.85
C ASN A 181 4.62 -17.19 5.95
N ALA A 182 3.72 -17.88 5.25
CA ALA A 182 3.71 -19.34 5.22
C ALA A 182 5.03 -19.91 4.67
N VAL A 183 5.58 -19.29 3.61
CA VAL A 183 6.90 -19.64 3.07
C VAL A 183 7.99 -19.44 4.11
N ARG A 184 7.97 -18.33 4.83
CA ARG A 184 8.93 -18.04 5.88
C ARG A 184 8.91 -19.13 6.98
N TYR A 185 7.72 -19.49 7.46
CA TYR A 185 7.58 -20.54 8.47
C TYR A 185 8.09 -21.90 7.94
N LEU A 186 7.74 -22.28 6.71
CA LEU A 186 8.18 -23.53 6.11
C LEU A 186 9.71 -23.59 5.99
N LEU A 187 10.33 -22.55 5.44
CA LEU A 187 11.78 -22.52 5.19
C LEU A 187 12.60 -22.37 6.49
N SER A 188 12.06 -21.69 7.52
CA SER A 188 12.75 -21.57 8.81
C SER A 188 12.74 -22.86 9.63
N ALA A 189 11.76 -23.73 9.41
CA ALA A 189 11.68 -25.03 10.07
C ALA A 189 12.65 -26.08 9.51
N ASP A 190 13.33 -25.76 8.40
CA ASP A 190 14.33 -26.61 7.68
C ASP A 190 13.85 -28.06 7.45
N LYS A 191 12.55 -28.23 7.28
CA LYS A 191 11.91 -29.54 7.11
C LYS A 191 11.02 -29.55 5.88
N ASP A 192 11.16 -30.58 5.06
CA ASP A 192 10.22 -30.93 3.99
C ASP A 192 10.12 -29.96 2.78
N VAL A 193 11.17 -29.21 2.46
CA VAL A 193 11.23 -28.48 1.19
C VAL A 193 11.63 -29.47 0.09
N ASP A 194 10.61 -30.00 -0.60
CA ASP A 194 10.81 -30.87 -1.76
C ASP A 194 10.81 -30.05 -3.07
N HIS A 195 11.06 -30.75 -4.18
CA HIS A 195 11.08 -30.15 -5.51
C HIS A 195 9.74 -29.54 -5.92
N ASP A 196 8.62 -30.12 -5.49
CA ASP A 196 7.27 -29.64 -5.85
C ASP A 196 6.97 -28.34 -5.12
N VAL A 197 7.29 -28.25 -3.83
CA VAL A 197 7.19 -27.01 -3.06
C VAL A 197 7.99 -25.91 -3.72
N LEU A 198 9.26 -26.15 -4.05
CA LEU A 198 10.11 -25.14 -4.66
C LEU A 198 9.58 -24.68 -6.03
N THR A 199 9.05 -25.62 -6.82
CA THR A 199 8.42 -25.31 -8.11
C THR A 199 7.21 -24.39 -7.94
N ILE A 200 6.39 -24.57 -6.90
CA ILE A 200 5.27 -23.69 -6.56
C ILE A 200 5.78 -22.29 -6.20
N LEU A 201 6.80 -22.19 -5.33
CA LEU A 201 7.36 -20.92 -4.88
C LEU A 201 7.97 -20.11 -6.05
N LEU A 202 8.68 -20.76 -6.96
CA LEU A 202 9.30 -20.13 -8.12
C LEU A 202 8.28 -19.62 -9.16
N LYS A 203 7.05 -20.13 -9.13
CA LYS A 203 5.93 -19.70 -9.99
C LYS A 203 5.01 -18.66 -9.35
N ASP A 204 5.18 -18.33 -8.06
CA ASP A 204 4.31 -17.37 -7.39
C ASP A 204 4.33 -15.99 -8.09
N SER A 205 3.19 -15.34 -8.13
CA SER A 205 3.06 -13.99 -8.72
C SER A 205 3.77 -12.90 -7.90
N PHE A 206 4.01 -13.15 -6.61
CA PHE A 206 4.63 -12.21 -5.68
C PHE A 206 6.15 -12.39 -5.65
N ALA A 207 6.87 -11.44 -6.19
CA ALA A 207 8.33 -11.51 -6.36
C ALA A 207 9.12 -11.82 -5.07
N PRO A 208 8.76 -11.32 -3.87
CA PRO A 208 9.46 -11.69 -2.63
C PRO A 208 9.48 -13.19 -2.36
N ILE A 209 8.41 -13.92 -2.68
CA ILE A 209 8.38 -15.39 -2.53
C ILE A 209 9.42 -16.03 -3.46
N LYS A 210 9.46 -15.63 -4.74
CA LYS A 210 10.49 -16.13 -5.68
C LYS A 210 11.90 -15.79 -5.25
N GLN A 211 12.11 -14.59 -4.67
CA GLN A 211 13.42 -14.20 -4.16
C GLN A 211 13.89 -15.08 -3.01
N VAL A 212 12.99 -15.39 -2.07
CA VAL A 212 13.29 -16.27 -0.94
C VAL A 212 13.55 -17.70 -1.44
N ALA A 213 12.73 -18.19 -2.38
CA ALA A 213 12.92 -19.51 -2.99
C ALA A 213 14.29 -19.61 -3.72
N LEU A 214 14.66 -18.60 -4.52
CA LEU A 214 15.97 -18.58 -5.18
C LEU A 214 17.13 -18.45 -4.18
N GLN A 215 16.94 -17.73 -3.08
CA GLN A 215 17.95 -17.68 -2.02
C GLN A 215 18.13 -19.07 -1.39
N TYR A 216 17.03 -19.75 -1.09
CA TYR A 216 17.08 -21.11 -0.56
C TYR A 216 17.79 -22.09 -1.52
N VAL A 217 17.55 -21.95 -2.85
CA VAL A 217 18.27 -22.71 -3.88
C VAL A 217 19.78 -22.49 -3.80
N ILE A 218 20.20 -21.24 -3.68
CA ILE A 218 21.60 -20.87 -3.60
C ILE A 218 22.25 -21.42 -2.31
N ASP A 219 21.62 -21.18 -1.16
CA ASP A 219 22.18 -21.52 0.15
C ASP A 219 22.29 -23.05 0.36
N ASN A 220 21.40 -23.83 -0.24
CA ASN A 220 21.33 -25.28 -0.07
C ASN A 220 21.80 -26.06 -1.30
N ALA A 221 22.32 -25.39 -2.34
CA ALA A 221 22.65 -25.99 -3.64
C ALA A 221 21.52 -26.88 -4.20
N PHE A 222 20.26 -26.45 -4.00
CA PHE A 222 19.09 -27.25 -4.34
C PHE A 222 18.93 -27.36 -5.86
N PRO A 223 18.65 -28.55 -6.42
CA PRO A 223 18.54 -28.74 -7.86
C PRO A 223 17.29 -28.05 -8.42
N VAL A 224 17.48 -27.13 -9.36
CA VAL A 224 16.43 -26.46 -10.13
C VAL A 224 16.68 -26.71 -11.61
N SER A 225 15.65 -26.97 -12.40
CA SER A 225 15.82 -27.19 -13.84
C SER A 225 16.27 -25.91 -14.56
N GLU A 226 17.06 -26.08 -15.61
CA GLU A 226 17.50 -24.98 -16.48
C GLU A 226 16.30 -24.21 -17.08
N SER A 227 15.27 -24.93 -17.50
CA SER A 227 14.03 -24.32 -18.03
C SER A 227 13.32 -23.44 -17.02
N GLN A 228 13.33 -23.78 -15.73
CA GLN A 228 12.79 -22.91 -14.67
C GLN A 228 13.62 -21.65 -14.50
N LEU A 229 14.95 -21.75 -14.52
CA LEU A 229 15.84 -20.58 -14.42
C LEU A 229 15.68 -19.66 -15.64
N ILE A 230 15.63 -20.23 -16.85
CA ILE A 230 15.37 -19.45 -18.08
C ILE A 230 14.02 -18.72 -18.00
N ALA A 231 12.96 -19.37 -17.50
CA ALA A 231 11.67 -18.70 -17.34
C ALA A 231 11.76 -17.50 -16.37
N LEU A 232 12.56 -17.59 -15.31
CA LEU A 232 12.77 -16.52 -14.33
C LEU A 232 13.63 -15.35 -14.87
N LEU A 233 14.39 -15.52 -15.95
CA LEU A 233 15.03 -14.40 -16.66
C LEU A 233 14.01 -13.38 -17.16
N PHE A 234 12.79 -13.79 -17.47
CA PHE A 234 11.73 -12.93 -17.97
C PHE A 234 10.78 -12.42 -16.85
N ASP A 235 11.19 -12.54 -15.59
CA ASP A 235 10.42 -11.98 -14.48
C ASP A 235 10.41 -10.44 -14.49
N LYS A 236 9.32 -9.85 -14.03
CA LYS A 236 9.19 -8.39 -13.91
C LYS A 236 10.12 -7.78 -12.85
N ASN A 237 10.52 -8.59 -11.86
CA ASN A 237 11.37 -8.16 -10.77
C ASN A 237 12.86 -8.33 -11.11
N ALA A 238 13.64 -7.27 -10.98
CA ALA A 238 15.06 -7.27 -11.31
C ALA A 238 15.88 -8.26 -10.46
N LEU A 239 15.61 -8.35 -9.15
CA LEU A 239 16.35 -9.25 -8.27
C LEU A 239 16.10 -10.73 -8.61
N VAL A 240 14.87 -11.07 -9.05
CA VAL A 240 14.55 -12.42 -9.51
C VAL A 240 15.37 -12.74 -10.77
N ARG A 241 15.40 -11.82 -11.76
CA ARG A 241 16.20 -11.99 -12.99
C ARG A 241 17.70 -12.12 -12.68
N GLN A 242 18.22 -11.26 -11.80
CA GLN A 242 19.65 -11.28 -11.43
C GLN A 242 20.07 -12.60 -10.75
N ARG A 243 19.25 -13.11 -9.82
CA ARG A 243 19.53 -14.40 -9.17
C ARG A 243 19.45 -15.56 -10.14
N ALA A 244 18.43 -15.59 -11.01
CA ALA A 244 18.32 -16.60 -12.06
C ALA A 244 19.52 -16.56 -13.02
N SER A 245 19.96 -15.35 -13.41
CA SER A 245 21.14 -15.14 -14.25
C SER A 245 22.44 -15.61 -13.57
N ALA A 246 22.58 -15.40 -12.27
CA ALA A 246 23.75 -15.88 -11.51
C ALA A 246 23.81 -17.41 -11.52
N LEU A 247 22.68 -18.07 -11.22
CA LEU A 247 22.60 -19.55 -11.22
C LEU A 247 22.84 -20.16 -12.59
N LEU A 248 22.41 -19.53 -13.69
CA LEU A 248 22.70 -20.00 -15.05
C LEU A 248 24.20 -19.87 -15.36
N ARG A 249 24.83 -18.74 -15.00
CA ARG A 249 26.28 -18.54 -15.20
C ARG A 249 27.14 -19.54 -14.44
N GLU A 250 26.74 -19.92 -13.22
CA GLU A 250 27.41 -20.98 -12.45
C GLU A 250 27.38 -22.34 -13.19
N ARG A 251 26.42 -22.53 -14.09
CA ARG A 251 26.28 -23.71 -14.95
C ARG A 251 26.93 -23.55 -16.33
N ASN A 252 27.68 -22.48 -16.53
CA ASN A 252 28.27 -22.07 -17.82
C ASN A 252 27.24 -21.80 -18.93
N ASP A 253 26.03 -21.39 -18.56
CA ASP A 253 24.98 -20.99 -19.47
C ASP A 253 24.87 -19.45 -19.50
N ASP A 254 24.92 -18.86 -20.70
CA ASP A 254 24.91 -17.40 -20.86
C ASP A 254 23.49 -16.81 -20.89
N PRO A 255 23.07 -16.06 -19.86
CA PRO A 255 21.76 -15.43 -19.84
C PRO A 255 21.50 -14.47 -21.01
N VAL A 256 22.56 -13.84 -21.55
CA VAL A 256 22.43 -12.90 -22.69
C VAL A 256 21.95 -13.62 -23.95
N ALA A 257 22.46 -14.82 -24.20
CA ALA A 257 22.03 -15.66 -25.32
C ALA A 257 20.51 -15.95 -25.28
N HIS A 258 19.99 -16.27 -24.10
CA HIS A 258 18.54 -16.52 -23.92
C HIS A 258 17.70 -15.27 -24.18
N TYR A 259 18.16 -14.09 -23.72
CA TYR A 259 17.47 -12.81 -24.00
C TYR A 259 17.46 -12.49 -25.49
N LEU A 260 18.58 -12.67 -26.19
CA LEU A 260 18.69 -12.42 -27.63
C LEU A 260 17.81 -13.40 -28.43
N ALA A 261 17.84 -14.68 -28.12
CA ALA A 261 16.97 -15.67 -28.74
C ALA A 261 15.46 -15.39 -28.53
N ALA A 262 15.10 -14.73 -27.43
CA ALA A 262 13.71 -14.34 -27.18
C ALA A 262 13.25 -13.15 -28.05
N LEU A 263 14.17 -12.30 -28.54
CA LEU A 263 13.85 -11.20 -29.45
C LEU A 263 13.57 -11.72 -30.89
N ASP A 264 14.25 -12.76 -31.31
CA ASP A 264 14.09 -13.34 -32.66
C ASP A 264 12.76 -14.09 -32.83
N ARG A 265 12.17 -14.53 -31.71
CA ARG A 265 10.85 -15.16 -31.68
C ARG A 265 9.77 -14.10 -31.58
N ALA A 266 8.60 -14.32 -32.21
CA ALA A 266 7.44 -13.43 -32.09
C ALA A 266 7.01 -13.30 -30.61
N SER A 267 7.62 -12.39 -29.88
CA SER A 267 7.49 -12.27 -28.42
C SER A 267 6.42 -11.28 -28.02
N THR A 268 5.75 -11.57 -26.91
CA THR A 268 4.78 -10.62 -26.31
C THR A 268 5.46 -9.34 -25.85
N VAL A 269 4.70 -8.25 -25.74
CA VAL A 269 5.20 -6.97 -25.20
C VAL A 269 5.88 -7.14 -23.85
N THR A 270 5.36 -8.04 -23.01
CA THR A 270 5.95 -8.33 -21.69
C THR A 270 7.35 -8.95 -21.83
N VAL A 271 7.51 -9.94 -22.68
CA VAL A 271 8.81 -10.58 -22.93
C VAL A 271 9.79 -9.57 -23.51
N ARG A 272 9.39 -8.78 -24.53
CA ARG A 272 10.24 -7.72 -25.11
C ARG A 272 10.73 -6.73 -24.06
N LYS A 273 9.87 -6.31 -23.13
CA LYS A 273 10.24 -5.42 -22.02
C LYS A 273 11.25 -6.05 -21.06
N THR A 274 10.98 -7.27 -20.62
CA THR A 274 11.87 -7.97 -19.67
C THR A 274 13.21 -8.31 -20.32
N THR A 275 13.22 -8.61 -21.62
CA THR A 275 14.43 -8.78 -22.42
C THR A 275 15.29 -7.51 -22.44
N LEU A 276 14.67 -6.36 -22.75
CA LEU A 276 15.39 -5.09 -22.72
C LEU A 276 16.00 -4.81 -21.33
N TRP A 277 15.23 -5.06 -20.27
CA TRP A 277 15.73 -4.87 -18.90
C TRP A 277 16.87 -5.83 -18.57
N GLY A 278 16.74 -7.11 -18.93
CA GLY A 278 17.77 -8.11 -18.70
C GLY A 278 19.06 -7.79 -19.46
N LEU A 279 18.98 -7.43 -20.73
CA LEU A 279 20.14 -7.02 -21.53
C LEU A 279 20.80 -5.73 -20.99
N ASP A 280 20.01 -4.77 -20.52
CA ASP A 280 20.51 -3.56 -19.85
C ASP A 280 21.24 -3.88 -18.55
N GLU A 281 20.70 -4.78 -17.72
CA GLU A 281 21.32 -5.27 -16.47
C GLU A 281 22.63 -5.98 -16.72
N HIS A 282 22.75 -6.69 -17.87
CA HIS A 282 23.99 -7.36 -18.30
C HIS A 282 24.94 -6.45 -19.09
N ARG A 283 24.61 -5.15 -19.25
CA ARG A 283 25.41 -4.16 -20.00
C ARG A 283 25.74 -4.62 -21.42
N TYR A 284 24.74 -5.22 -22.09
CA TYR A 284 24.91 -5.66 -23.46
C TYR A 284 25.22 -4.47 -24.39
N ASP A 285 26.33 -4.56 -25.15
CA ASP A 285 26.81 -3.43 -25.98
C ASP A 285 25.79 -2.94 -27.02
N GLY A 286 24.96 -3.84 -27.55
CA GLY A 286 23.91 -3.52 -28.51
C GLY A 286 22.62 -2.92 -27.91
N ILE A 287 22.57 -2.66 -26.60
CA ILE A 287 21.33 -2.29 -25.91
C ILE A 287 20.71 -0.97 -26.39
N VAL A 288 21.54 0.01 -26.78
CA VAL A 288 21.07 1.31 -27.30
C VAL A 288 20.32 1.11 -28.61
N ALA A 289 20.92 0.40 -29.58
CA ALA A 289 20.28 0.13 -30.87
C ALA A 289 19.00 -0.72 -30.70
N LEU A 290 18.99 -1.66 -29.77
CA LEU A 290 17.80 -2.44 -29.46
C LEU A 290 16.69 -1.59 -28.82
N ALA A 291 17.05 -0.67 -27.93
CA ALA A 291 16.10 0.25 -27.33
C ALA A 291 15.48 1.16 -28.38
N GLU A 292 16.28 1.70 -29.31
CA GLU A 292 15.78 2.52 -30.42
C GLU A 292 14.77 1.78 -31.31
N ARG A 293 15.03 0.53 -31.66
CA ARG A 293 14.11 -0.31 -32.44
C ARG A 293 12.81 -0.66 -31.67
N ASN A 294 12.79 -0.49 -30.38
CA ASN A 294 11.65 -0.78 -29.50
C ASN A 294 10.89 0.47 -29.04
N LEU A 295 11.14 1.65 -29.60
CA LEU A 295 10.33 2.86 -29.45
C LEU A 295 9.05 2.73 -30.28
N ASP A 296 8.15 1.83 -29.87
CA ASP A 296 6.88 1.56 -30.56
C ASP A 296 5.73 2.23 -29.81
N GLU A 297 5.17 3.27 -30.39
CA GLU A 297 4.09 4.10 -29.80
C GLU A 297 2.80 3.32 -29.57
N ARG A 298 2.57 2.21 -30.28
CA ARG A 298 1.44 1.31 -30.07
C ARG A 298 1.47 0.66 -28.68
N TYR A 299 2.66 0.58 -28.08
CA TYR A 299 2.87 -0.07 -26.77
C TYR A 299 3.55 0.87 -25.77
N PRO A 300 2.82 1.80 -25.15
CA PRO A 300 3.41 2.83 -24.25
C PRO A 300 4.29 2.25 -23.15
N SER A 301 3.99 1.05 -22.66
CA SER A 301 4.80 0.39 -21.63
C SER A 301 6.15 -0.15 -22.14
N LEU A 302 6.24 -0.55 -23.41
CA LEU A 302 7.48 -0.92 -24.05
C LEU A 302 8.29 0.34 -24.40
N TYR A 303 7.62 1.34 -24.95
CA TYR A 303 8.17 2.66 -25.25
C TYR A 303 8.84 3.28 -24.00
N TYR A 304 8.13 3.24 -22.85
CA TYR A 304 8.70 3.67 -21.57
C TYR A 304 10.00 2.95 -21.22
N SER A 305 10.06 1.63 -21.39
CA SER A 305 11.24 0.84 -21.07
C SER A 305 12.41 1.16 -21.99
N ALA A 306 12.14 1.27 -23.27
CA ALA A 306 13.12 1.62 -24.29
C ALA A 306 13.67 3.05 -24.07
N LEU A 307 12.81 4.04 -23.92
CA LEU A 307 13.21 5.43 -23.71
C LEU A 307 13.97 5.62 -22.40
N ARG A 308 13.58 4.91 -21.34
CA ARG A 308 14.29 4.92 -20.06
C ARG A 308 15.72 4.39 -20.20
N ILE A 309 15.92 3.31 -20.96
CA ILE A 309 17.27 2.77 -21.24
C ILE A 309 18.09 3.79 -22.01
N LEU A 310 17.54 4.41 -23.05
CA LEU A 310 18.24 5.45 -23.80
C LEU A 310 18.69 6.60 -22.89
N ILE A 311 17.81 7.14 -22.07
CA ILE A 311 18.15 8.20 -21.11
C ILE A 311 19.31 7.79 -20.21
N LEU A 312 19.28 6.58 -19.68
CA LEU A 312 20.29 6.09 -18.73
C LEU A 312 21.64 5.77 -19.40
N ARG A 313 21.64 5.45 -20.72
CA ARG A 313 22.83 5.02 -21.45
C ARG A 313 23.46 6.12 -22.29
N THR A 314 22.67 7.05 -22.81
CA THR A 314 23.15 8.11 -23.71
C THR A 314 23.04 9.52 -23.13
N GLY A 315 22.44 9.66 -21.94
CA GLY A 315 22.37 10.94 -21.22
C GLY A 315 21.73 12.06 -22.04
N ASP A 316 22.49 13.11 -22.32
CA ASP A 316 21.98 14.30 -23.00
C ASP A 316 21.51 14.03 -24.43
N ASP A 317 22.08 13.05 -25.15
CA ASP A 317 21.63 12.69 -26.50
C ASP A 317 20.18 12.19 -26.52
N ALA A 318 19.72 11.58 -25.42
CA ALA A 318 18.33 11.14 -25.30
C ALA A 318 17.37 12.27 -24.87
N ARG A 319 17.87 13.45 -24.45
CA ARG A 319 17.05 14.56 -23.98
C ARG A 319 16.11 15.07 -25.07
N GLU A 320 16.62 15.22 -26.29
CA GLU A 320 15.81 15.69 -27.40
C GLU A 320 14.69 14.72 -27.77
N ARG A 321 14.98 13.41 -27.76
CA ARG A 321 13.96 12.37 -27.94
C ARG A 321 12.90 12.39 -26.82
N LEU A 322 13.31 12.69 -25.61
CA LEU A 322 12.39 12.82 -24.48
C LEU A 322 11.48 14.05 -24.65
N LEU A 323 12.01 15.17 -25.14
CA LEU A 323 11.24 16.38 -25.47
C LEU A 323 10.27 16.11 -26.64
N ASP A 324 10.69 15.40 -27.66
CA ASP A 324 9.82 14.98 -28.77
C ASP A 324 8.70 14.06 -28.27
N SER A 325 9.03 13.13 -27.39
CA SER A 325 8.02 12.27 -26.76
C SER A 325 7.02 13.07 -25.90
N LEU A 326 7.46 14.18 -25.29
CA LEU A 326 6.58 15.06 -24.54
C LEU A 326 5.61 15.84 -25.46
N ARG A 327 6.03 16.18 -26.67
CA ARG A 327 5.24 16.85 -27.72
C ARG A 327 4.45 15.88 -28.64
N ASN A 328 4.53 14.58 -28.35
CA ASN A 328 3.89 13.56 -29.17
C ASN A 328 2.35 13.72 -29.18
N PRO A 329 1.67 13.61 -30.34
CA PRO A 329 0.22 13.69 -30.44
C PRO A 329 -0.52 12.62 -29.62
N SER A 330 0.12 11.49 -29.35
CA SER A 330 -0.40 10.45 -28.47
C SER A 330 -0.24 10.84 -27.01
N ILE A 331 -1.33 11.15 -26.33
CA ILE A 331 -1.33 11.45 -24.89
C ILE A 331 -0.72 10.33 -24.04
N ALA A 332 -0.79 9.08 -24.53
CA ALA A 332 -0.17 7.95 -23.85
C ALA A 332 1.36 8.08 -23.82
N ILE A 333 1.96 8.50 -24.93
CA ILE A 333 3.41 8.74 -25.04
C ILE A 333 3.82 9.99 -24.26
N THR A 334 3.03 11.07 -24.33
CA THR A 334 3.25 12.28 -23.53
C THR A 334 3.24 11.97 -22.02
N LYS A 335 2.31 11.11 -21.57
CA LYS A 335 2.28 10.63 -20.16
C LYS A 335 3.52 9.79 -19.81
N VAL A 336 4.05 9.01 -20.74
CA VAL A 336 5.33 8.28 -20.58
C VAL A 336 6.49 9.26 -20.40
N ALA A 337 6.61 10.25 -21.27
CA ALA A 337 7.65 11.27 -21.19
C ALA A 337 7.56 12.05 -19.86
N ARG A 338 6.36 12.51 -19.46
CA ARG A 338 6.13 13.16 -18.16
C ARG A 338 6.66 12.31 -17.00
N LYS A 339 6.35 11.01 -16.99
CA LYS A 339 6.79 10.09 -15.95
C LYS A 339 8.31 10.00 -15.87
N LEU A 340 9.00 9.95 -17.03
CA LEU A 340 10.45 9.90 -17.09
C LEU A 340 11.10 11.21 -16.64
N PHE A 341 10.59 12.39 -17.08
CA PHE A 341 11.03 13.67 -16.55
C PHE A 341 10.99 13.73 -15.03
N TYR A 342 9.89 13.24 -14.46
CA TYR A 342 9.70 13.24 -13.01
C TYR A 342 10.65 12.28 -12.30
N GLN A 343 10.75 11.03 -12.77
CA GLN A 343 11.52 9.96 -12.13
C GLN A 343 13.04 10.15 -12.27
N GLN A 344 13.49 10.63 -13.43
CA GLN A 344 14.92 10.86 -13.68
C GLN A 344 15.38 12.25 -13.22
N LYS A 345 14.48 13.04 -12.60
CA LYS A 345 14.76 14.41 -12.15
C LYS A 345 15.33 15.32 -13.25
N ILE A 346 14.87 15.12 -14.48
CA ILE A 346 15.25 15.97 -15.61
C ILE A 346 14.41 17.23 -15.55
N TYR A 347 15.04 18.39 -15.60
CA TYR A 347 14.35 19.67 -15.50
C TYR A 347 14.12 20.26 -16.89
N LEU A 348 12.93 20.84 -17.08
CA LEU A 348 12.56 21.62 -18.24
C LEU A 348 12.84 23.10 -17.98
N SER A 349 13.27 23.81 -19.01
CA SER A 349 13.27 25.28 -18.98
C SER A 349 11.84 25.81 -19.23
N LEU A 350 11.61 27.08 -18.86
CA LEU A 350 10.34 27.75 -19.16
C LEU A 350 10.04 27.75 -20.66
N SER A 351 11.05 28.00 -21.51
CA SER A 351 10.89 28.03 -22.97
C SER A 351 10.57 26.65 -23.57
N GLU A 352 11.19 25.59 -23.09
CA GLU A 352 10.86 24.24 -23.54
C GLU A 352 9.42 23.87 -23.17
N LEU A 353 8.99 24.22 -21.97
CA LEU A 353 7.64 23.93 -21.50
C LEU A 353 6.58 24.76 -22.25
N GLN A 354 6.89 26.03 -22.56
CA GLN A 354 6.01 26.88 -23.36
C GLN A 354 5.87 26.31 -24.80
N CYS A 355 6.97 25.89 -25.41
CA CYS A 355 6.95 25.22 -26.72
C CYS A 355 6.08 23.94 -26.71
N CYS A 356 6.15 23.16 -25.62
CA CYS A 356 5.27 22.01 -25.47
C CYS A 356 3.79 22.40 -25.36
N LEU A 357 3.49 23.45 -24.58
CA LEU A 357 2.13 23.94 -24.42
C LEU A 357 1.53 24.49 -25.72
N ASP A 358 2.33 25.22 -26.51
CA ASP A 358 1.93 25.76 -27.79
C ASP A 358 1.63 24.65 -28.84
N SER A 359 2.24 23.48 -28.67
CA SER A 359 2.00 22.28 -29.48
C SER A 359 0.90 21.37 -28.96
N ALA A 360 0.21 21.74 -27.87
CA ALA A 360 -0.80 20.91 -27.24
C ALA A 360 -1.96 20.58 -28.19
N SER A 361 -2.21 19.30 -28.43
CA SER A 361 -3.28 18.83 -29.32
C SER A 361 -4.60 18.50 -28.57
N SER A 362 -4.57 18.49 -27.24
CA SER A 362 -5.76 18.20 -26.42
C SER A 362 -5.64 18.81 -25.01
N ARG A 363 -6.78 18.88 -24.33
CA ARG A 363 -6.84 19.31 -22.91
C ARG A 363 -5.95 18.49 -21.99
N GLU A 364 -5.86 17.18 -22.24
CA GLU A 364 -5.00 16.31 -21.42
C GLU A 364 -3.51 16.65 -21.58
N HIS A 365 -3.06 17.08 -22.76
CA HIS A 365 -1.68 17.57 -22.96
C HIS A 365 -1.43 18.82 -22.12
N VAL A 366 -2.35 19.78 -22.16
CA VAL A 366 -2.27 20.99 -21.32
C VAL A 366 -2.11 20.64 -19.84
N GLU A 367 -2.91 19.71 -19.34
CA GLU A 367 -2.82 19.24 -17.94
C GLU A 367 -1.45 18.61 -17.60
N VAL A 368 -0.87 17.86 -18.54
CA VAL A 368 0.49 17.29 -18.39
C VAL A 368 1.52 18.42 -18.29
N TYR A 369 1.43 19.46 -19.09
CA TYR A 369 2.40 20.56 -19.08
C TYR A 369 2.25 21.43 -17.81
N TYR A 370 1.02 21.72 -17.39
CA TYR A 370 0.77 22.38 -16.10
C TYR A 370 1.30 21.57 -14.92
N PHE A 371 1.18 20.24 -14.96
CA PHE A 371 1.78 19.37 -13.96
C PHE A 371 3.32 19.45 -13.95
N LEU A 372 3.97 19.53 -15.10
CA LEU A 372 5.43 19.67 -15.20
C LEU A 372 5.91 21.08 -14.80
N ALA A 373 5.09 22.11 -15.02
CA ALA A 373 5.41 23.50 -14.69
C ALA A 373 5.76 23.70 -13.20
N HIS A 374 5.16 22.95 -12.29
CA HIS A 374 5.48 23.06 -10.86
C HIS A 374 6.91 22.62 -10.50
N LYS A 375 7.66 22.03 -11.46
CA LYS A 375 9.09 21.69 -11.32
C LYS A 375 10.02 22.82 -11.76
N LEU A 376 9.50 23.84 -12.42
CA LEU A 376 10.24 25.06 -12.66
C LEU A 376 10.65 25.73 -11.33
N ASN A 377 11.62 26.61 -11.37
CA ASN A 377 11.84 27.45 -10.21
C ASN A 377 10.59 28.30 -9.92
N LYS A 378 10.44 28.73 -8.68
CA LYS A 378 9.23 29.36 -8.17
C LYS A 378 8.76 30.56 -9.01
N TRP A 379 9.68 31.37 -9.55
CA TRP A 379 9.34 32.56 -10.31
C TRP A 379 9.04 32.26 -11.79
N ASP A 380 9.78 31.37 -12.42
CA ASP A 380 9.47 30.89 -13.76
C ASP A 380 8.13 30.14 -13.79
N TRP A 381 7.80 29.44 -12.71
CA TRP A 381 6.48 28.82 -12.60
C TRP A 381 5.36 29.87 -12.53
N LEU A 382 5.53 30.94 -11.76
CA LEU A 382 4.55 32.03 -11.73
C LEU A 382 4.44 32.71 -13.11
N VAL A 383 5.56 32.95 -13.80
CA VAL A 383 5.55 33.46 -15.17
C VAL A 383 4.75 32.54 -16.08
N PHE A 384 5.01 31.23 -16.04
CA PHE A 384 4.26 30.25 -16.85
C PHE A 384 2.74 30.33 -16.60
N LEU A 385 2.34 30.40 -15.33
CA LEU A 385 0.92 30.44 -14.94
C LEU A 385 0.24 31.71 -15.48
N LEU A 386 0.88 32.86 -15.35
CA LEU A 386 0.31 34.14 -15.76
C LEU A 386 0.34 34.31 -17.29
N ASP A 387 1.41 33.89 -17.98
CA ASP A 387 1.49 33.89 -19.46
C ASP A 387 0.37 33.06 -20.10
N ASN A 388 -0.09 32.01 -19.40
CA ASN A 388 -1.08 31.08 -19.91
C ASN A 388 -2.45 31.22 -19.22
N ALA A 389 -2.73 32.35 -18.57
CA ALA A 389 -3.98 32.66 -17.87
C ALA A 389 -5.15 32.98 -18.83
N LYS A 390 -5.25 32.27 -19.94
CA LYS A 390 -6.35 32.41 -20.91
C LYS A 390 -7.63 31.78 -20.34
N SER A 391 -8.79 32.20 -20.87
CA SER A 391 -10.10 31.74 -20.42
C SER A 391 -10.24 30.21 -20.37
N GLU A 392 -9.69 29.53 -21.35
CA GLU A 392 -9.69 28.08 -21.47
C GLU A 392 -8.87 27.34 -20.37
N ASN A 393 -7.87 28.03 -19.79
CA ASN A 393 -6.96 27.52 -18.77
C ASN A 393 -7.19 28.05 -17.36
N THR A 394 -8.24 28.86 -17.17
CA THR A 394 -8.51 29.59 -15.92
C THR A 394 -8.45 28.67 -14.69
N ALA A 395 -9.12 27.52 -14.73
CA ALA A 395 -9.15 26.60 -13.60
C ALA A 395 -7.75 26.04 -13.24
N LEU A 396 -6.93 25.69 -14.25
CA LEU A 396 -5.56 25.19 -14.04
C LEU A 396 -4.65 26.29 -13.52
N THR A 397 -4.78 27.50 -14.05
CA THR A 397 -4.02 28.67 -13.61
C THR A 397 -4.36 29.03 -12.17
N GLN A 398 -5.64 29.12 -11.81
CA GLN A 398 -6.07 29.43 -10.44
C GLN A 398 -5.60 28.39 -9.44
N ALA A 399 -5.74 27.08 -9.76
CA ALA A 399 -5.23 26.01 -8.92
C ALA A 399 -3.70 26.09 -8.76
N GLY A 400 -2.99 26.37 -9.85
CA GLY A 400 -1.54 26.55 -9.84
C GLY A 400 -1.10 27.73 -8.97
N VAL A 401 -1.75 28.87 -9.09
CA VAL A 401 -1.47 30.08 -8.28
C VAL A 401 -1.78 29.84 -6.81
N ALA A 402 -2.91 29.21 -6.48
CA ALA A 402 -3.24 28.87 -5.11
C ALA A 402 -2.17 27.97 -4.47
N TYR A 403 -1.70 26.96 -5.21
CA TYR A 403 -0.63 26.09 -4.74
C TYR A 403 0.73 26.82 -4.66
N TRP A 404 1.02 27.73 -5.59
CA TRP A 404 2.20 28.58 -5.55
C TRP A 404 2.24 29.45 -4.28
N VAL A 405 1.11 30.11 -3.95
CA VAL A 405 0.95 30.91 -2.72
C VAL A 405 1.14 30.03 -1.47
N GLN A 406 0.51 28.88 -1.41
CA GLN A 406 0.63 27.97 -0.27
C GLN A 406 2.09 27.54 0.00
N ARG A 407 2.92 27.46 -1.03
CA ARG A 407 4.33 27.04 -0.93
C ARG A 407 5.33 28.18 -0.94
N PHE A 408 4.86 29.41 -1.00
CA PHE A 408 5.71 30.60 -1.18
C PHE A 408 6.86 30.69 -0.16
N ASN A 409 6.60 30.50 1.11
CA ASN A 409 7.56 30.73 2.18
C ASN A 409 8.64 29.65 2.34
N ARG A 410 8.65 28.62 1.49
CA ARG A 410 9.59 27.49 1.61
C ARG A 410 10.91 27.69 0.86
N SER A 411 11.08 28.77 0.12
CA SER A 411 12.34 29.09 -0.54
C SER A 411 12.63 30.59 -0.49
N GLY A 412 13.77 31.00 0.02
CA GLY A 412 14.24 32.39 0.02
C GLY A 412 14.70 32.91 -1.34
N MET A 413 14.37 32.23 -2.44
CA MET A 413 14.81 32.57 -3.79
C MET A 413 14.15 33.88 -4.25
N LEU A 414 14.95 34.85 -4.64
CA LEU A 414 14.51 36.12 -5.22
C LEU A 414 14.35 35.99 -6.75
N PRO A 415 13.41 36.75 -7.38
CA PRO A 415 13.31 36.81 -8.83
C PRO A 415 14.51 37.58 -9.40
N ASN A 416 15.06 37.09 -10.51
CA ASN A 416 16.06 37.85 -11.25
C ASN A 416 15.44 39.01 -12.04
N THR A 417 16.27 39.92 -12.57
CA THR A 417 15.82 41.13 -13.28
C THR A 417 14.87 40.82 -14.44
N ARG A 418 15.14 39.73 -15.22
CA ARG A 418 14.28 39.32 -16.34
C ARG A 418 12.92 38.83 -15.85
N GLN A 419 12.91 38.02 -14.78
CA GLN A 419 11.68 37.53 -14.16
C GLN A 419 10.87 38.70 -13.57
N GLN A 420 11.51 39.63 -12.89
CA GLN A 420 10.85 40.81 -12.34
C GLN A 420 10.17 41.66 -13.43
N ALA A 421 10.89 41.99 -14.50
CA ALA A 421 10.34 42.73 -15.62
C ALA A 421 9.13 42.05 -16.26
N ARG A 422 9.24 40.72 -16.53
CA ARG A 422 8.14 39.96 -17.13
C ARG A 422 6.94 39.87 -16.20
N LEU A 423 7.17 39.58 -14.91
CA LEU A 423 6.10 39.47 -13.92
C LEU A 423 5.33 40.76 -13.73
N ARG A 424 6.00 41.91 -13.74
CA ARG A 424 5.32 43.24 -13.65
C ARG A 424 4.30 43.40 -14.80
N THR A 425 4.70 43.12 -16.03
CA THR A 425 3.81 43.16 -17.19
C THR A 425 2.63 42.20 -17.05
N LEU A 426 2.93 40.92 -16.70
CA LEU A 426 1.89 39.88 -16.60
C LEU A 426 0.88 40.12 -15.48
N LEU A 427 1.30 40.74 -14.36
CA LEU A 427 0.40 41.09 -13.27
C LEU A 427 -0.55 42.22 -13.69
N ASP A 428 -0.09 43.14 -14.54
CA ASP A 428 -0.93 44.20 -15.12
C ASP A 428 -1.99 43.65 -16.07
N GLU A 429 -1.61 42.63 -16.85
CA GLU A 429 -2.48 41.94 -17.79
C GLU A 429 -3.47 41.00 -17.10
N ASN A 430 -3.14 40.45 -15.91
CA ASN A 430 -3.91 39.42 -15.23
C ASN A 430 -4.26 39.77 -13.76
N PRO A 431 -4.84 40.95 -13.46
CA PRO A 431 -5.12 41.38 -12.09
C PRO A 431 -6.17 40.51 -11.38
N HIS A 432 -6.95 39.76 -12.14
CA HIS A 432 -7.98 38.82 -11.64
C HIS A 432 -7.42 37.48 -11.17
N VAL A 433 -6.18 37.14 -11.52
CA VAL A 433 -5.53 35.88 -11.15
C VAL A 433 -4.82 35.99 -9.81
N ILE A 434 -4.02 37.05 -9.63
CA ILE A 434 -3.35 37.39 -8.39
C ILE A 434 -3.13 38.89 -8.33
N SER A 435 -3.43 39.53 -7.16
CA SER A 435 -3.27 40.96 -6.98
C SER A 435 -1.79 41.35 -6.85
N ARG A 436 -1.42 42.52 -7.40
CA ARG A 436 -0.13 43.17 -7.18
C ARG A 436 0.14 43.44 -5.70
N ASP A 437 -0.91 43.78 -4.94
CA ASP A 437 -0.84 44.11 -3.53
C ASP A 437 -0.72 42.88 -2.64
N SER A 438 -0.75 41.68 -3.25
CA SER A 438 -0.48 40.44 -2.53
C SER A 438 0.88 40.51 -1.83
N PRO A 439 0.98 40.24 -0.52
CA PRO A 439 2.23 40.29 0.21
C PRO A 439 3.30 39.38 -0.36
N TYR A 440 2.89 38.33 -1.08
CA TYR A 440 3.79 37.42 -1.79
C TYR A 440 4.42 38.00 -3.05
N ILE A 441 3.87 39.09 -3.56
CA ILE A 441 4.28 39.77 -4.79
C ILE A 441 4.91 41.12 -4.48
N ALA A 442 4.22 41.98 -3.69
CA ALA A 442 4.63 43.33 -3.41
C ALA A 442 6.04 43.44 -2.82
N LEU A 443 6.36 42.59 -1.86
CA LEU A 443 7.67 42.55 -1.18
C LEU A 443 8.85 42.23 -2.11
N PHE A 444 8.63 41.53 -3.23
CA PHE A 444 9.71 41.01 -4.09
C PHE A 444 9.81 41.72 -5.45
N LEU A 445 8.76 42.37 -5.88
CA LEU A 445 8.71 42.99 -7.20
C LEU A 445 8.66 44.49 -7.17
N TYR A 446 8.20 45.11 -6.05
CA TYR A 446 7.97 46.56 -5.94
C TYR A 446 8.73 47.19 -4.76
N SER A 447 9.51 46.43 -3.99
CA SER A 447 10.37 46.96 -2.93
C SER A 447 11.73 47.49 -3.48
#